data_e071fb2b885f15a51e6e4c6ba9ab3d3c
#
_entry.id   e071fb2b885f15a51e6e4c6ba9ab3d3c
#
_cell.length_a   1.000
_cell.length_b   1.000
_cell.length_c   1.000
_cell.angle_alpha   90.00
_cell.angle_beta   90.00
_cell.angle_gamma   90.00
#
_symmetry.space_group_name_H-M   'P 1'
#
loop_
_entity.id
_entity.type
_entity.pdbx_description
1 polymer ?
#
loop_
_entity_poly.entity_id
_entity_poly.type
_entity_poly.pdbx_seq_one_letter_code
_entity_poly.pdbx_strand_id
1 'polypeptide(L)'
;MGSKRSKSDSPDPDEPNRAGSDFPDEVLEQVLGMVKSRKDRSSVSLVCKDWYDAERWSRRQVFIGNCYSASPEIVTRRFRSIRSVTLKGKPRFSDFNLVPPNWGSDVQPWLEVFASEYPLLEELRLKRMTVTDESLEFLAVSFPGFKALSLLSCDGFSTDGLAAIATHCKNLTELDIQENAIDDRSGGWLSCFPETFTSLEILNFASLNSDVNFDALEKLVRRCKSFKVLKVNKNVTLEQLQRLLTHAPQLLELGTGSFMQELTACQNSQLERAFSNCNNLHTLSGLWEATALYLPALYPACTNLTFLNLSYSALQSWELAKLLAHCPRIRRLWVLDTVEDKGLEAVGSNCPLIEELRVFPSDPYGDDIIHGVTESGFVAVSYGCRRLRYVLYFCRQMTNAAVATVVKNCPDFTHFRLCIMNPGQPDHISNEPMDEGFGAVVKTCTKLQRLAVSGLLTDRTFEYIGEYAKNLETLSVAFAGKSDWGMQCVLNGCPKLKKLEIRDCPFGNAALLSGFEKYESMRSLWMSACNVTMNACRLLASEMPRLNVEVMKDDGNDDDQADKVYVYRSVAGSRRDAPPFVLTF
;
A
#
# COMPACT_ATOMS: atom_id res chain seq x y z
N MET A 1 -39.31 -67.12 27.97
CA MET A 1 -37.89 -67.39 28.17
C MET A 1 -37.25 -67.37 26.77
N GLY A 2 -36.70 -66.29 26.34
CA GLY A 2 -36.15 -66.08 25.00
C GLY A 2 -34.84 -65.34 25.08
N SER A 3 -33.77 -66.06 24.84
CA SER A 3 -32.38 -65.58 24.80
C SER A 3 -32.14 -64.75 23.52
N LYS A 4 -31.74 -63.50 23.63
CA LYS A 4 -31.21 -62.70 22.55
C LYS A 4 -29.73 -62.93 22.36
N ARG A 5 -29.33 -63.47 21.23
CA ARG A 5 -27.94 -63.54 20.76
C ARG A 5 -27.47 -62.15 20.29
N SER A 6 -26.36 -61.68 20.84
CA SER A 6 -25.60 -60.54 20.33
C SER A 6 -24.89 -60.94 19.04
N LYS A 7 -25.08 -60.13 17.99
CA LYS A 7 -24.24 -60.14 16.78
C LYS A 7 -22.96 -59.39 17.08
N SER A 8 -21.84 -60.01 16.86
CA SER A 8 -20.52 -59.41 16.79
C SER A 8 -20.37 -58.74 15.44
N ASP A 9 -20.22 -57.44 15.44
CA ASP A 9 -19.77 -56.71 14.27
C ASP A 9 -18.27 -56.95 14.07
N SER A 10 -17.94 -57.63 12.99
CA SER A 10 -16.56 -57.68 12.47
C SER A 10 -16.33 -56.44 11.61
N PRO A 11 -15.15 -55.80 11.70
CA PRO A 11 -14.86 -54.62 10.85
C PRO A 11 -14.71 -55.02 9.38
N ASP A 12 -15.27 -54.17 8.52
CA ASP A 12 -15.21 -54.26 7.08
C ASP A 12 -13.77 -54.02 6.59
N PRO A 13 -13.18 -54.91 5.75
CA PRO A 13 -11.76 -54.81 5.34
C PRO A 13 -11.45 -53.73 4.26
N ASP A 14 -12.45 -52.94 3.83
CA ASP A 14 -12.29 -51.95 2.73
C ASP A 14 -12.38 -50.47 3.15
N GLU A 15 -12.20 -50.12 4.44
CA GLU A 15 -11.97 -48.71 4.75
C GLU A 15 -10.52 -48.35 4.37
N PRO A 16 -10.32 -47.35 3.47
CA PRO A 16 -8.99 -46.88 3.15
C PRO A 16 -8.35 -46.28 4.41
N ASN A 17 -7.22 -46.83 4.77
CA ASN A 17 -6.36 -46.43 5.87
C ASN A 17 -6.23 -44.90 5.89
N ARG A 18 -6.93 -44.22 6.78
CA ARG A 18 -6.73 -42.81 7.09
C ARG A 18 -5.35 -42.68 7.72
N ALA A 19 -4.36 -42.32 6.89
CA ALA A 19 -3.13 -41.74 7.40
C ALA A 19 -3.47 -40.39 8.02
N GLY A 20 -4.06 -40.39 9.21
CA GLY A 20 -4.22 -39.23 10.06
C GLY A 20 -2.82 -38.78 10.49
N SER A 21 -2.60 -37.48 10.61
CA SER A 21 -1.39 -36.96 11.19
C SER A 21 -1.28 -37.48 12.61
N ASP A 22 -0.14 -38.10 12.98
CA ASP A 22 0.14 -38.61 14.33
C ASP A 22 0.22 -37.49 15.41
N PHE A 23 -0.14 -36.25 15.06
CA PHE A 23 -0.08 -35.09 15.96
C PHE A 23 -1.47 -34.75 16.51
N PRO A 24 -1.61 -34.57 17.83
CA PRO A 24 -2.83 -34.04 18.43
C PRO A 24 -3.18 -32.67 17.82
N ASP A 25 -4.46 -32.40 17.58
CA ASP A 25 -4.96 -31.19 16.96
C ASP A 25 -4.48 -29.92 17.67
N GLU A 26 -4.40 -29.96 19.02
CA GLU A 26 -3.94 -28.82 19.82
C GLU A 26 -2.45 -28.49 19.56
N VAL A 27 -1.62 -29.51 19.36
CA VAL A 27 -0.19 -29.32 19.04
C VAL A 27 -0.05 -28.74 17.65
N LEU A 28 -0.83 -29.22 16.69
CA LEU A 28 -0.83 -28.72 15.33
C LEU A 28 -1.31 -27.26 15.27
N GLU A 29 -2.35 -26.90 16.02
CA GLU A 29 -2.83 -25.52 16.13
C GLU A 29 -1.78 -24.58 16.73
N GLN A 30 -1.06 -25.01 17.77
CA GLN A 30 0.03 -24.22 18.37
C GLN A 30 1.17 -24.00 17.38
N VAL A 31 1.62 -25.04 16.69
CA VAL A 31 2.66 -24.94 15.64
C VAL A 31 2.22 -23.99 14.54
N LEU A 32 1.00 -24.15 14.03
CA LEU A 32 0.46 -23.27 13.01
C LEU A 32 0.27 -21.84 13.51
N GLY A 33 -0.01 -21.64 14.79
CA GLY A 33 -0.04 -20.32 15.43
C GLY A 33 1.29 -19.57 15.34
N MET A 34 2.42 -20.28 15.30
CA MET A 34 3.76 -19.72 15.15
C MET A 34 4.12 -19.37 13.71
N VAL A 35 3.43 -19.92 12.70
CA VAL A 35 3.66 -19.64 11.29
C VAL A 35 3.10 -18.26 10.95
N LYS A 36 3.96 -17.24 10.85
CA LYS A 36 3.58 -15.86 10.57
C LYS A 36 3.35 -15.57 9.08
N SER A 37 4.02 -16.31 8.20
CA SER A 37 3.94 -16.13 6.77
C SER A 37 2.57 -16.57 6.22
N ARG A 38 1.85 -15.65 5.58
CA ARG A 38 0.56 -15.95 4.91
C ARG A 38 0.70 -17.01 3.83
N LYS A 39 1.81 -16.98 3.08
CA LYS A 39 2.10 -17.92 2.01
C LYS A 39 2.27 -19.31 2.57
N ASP A 40 3.05 -19.46 3.63
CA ASP A 40 3.32 -20.75 4.26
C ASP A 40 2.04 -21.33 4.89
N ARG A 41 1.24 -20.50 5.58
CA ARG A 41 -0.07 -20.92 6.08
C ARG A 41 -1.02 -21.38 4.96
N SER A 42 -1.00 -20.70 3.82
CA SER A 42 -1.80 -21.13 2.67
C SER A 42 -1.30 -22.45 2.07
N SER A 43 0.00 -22.70 2.10
CA SER A 43 0.58 -23.98 1.66
C SER A 43 0.23 -25.11 2.62
N VAL A 44 0.26 -24.84 3.93
CA VAL A 44 -0.17 -25.77 4.99
C VAL A 44 -1.58 -26.29 4.74
N SER A 45 -2.52 -25.43 4.39
CA SER A 45 -3.92 -25.81 4.13
C SER A 45 -4.13 -26.71 2.91
N LEU A 46 -3.08 -27.00 2.14
CA LEU A 46 -3.12 -27.87 0.96
C LEU A 46 -2.50 -29.26 1.24
N VAL A 47 -1.99 -29.51 2.43
CA VAL A 47 -1.27 -30.76 2.76
C VAL A 47 -2.26 -31.93 2.94
N CYS A 48 -3.22 -31.79 3.83
CA CYS A 48 -4.29 -32.78 4.08
C CYS A 48 -5.49 -32.10 4.75
N LYS A 49 -6.57 -32.86 5.00
CA LYS A 49 -7.79 -32.34 5.64
C LYS A 49 -7.54 -31.85 7.06
N ASP A 50 -6.80 -32.60 7.87
CA ASP A 50 -6.51 -32.24 9.26
C ASP A 50 -5.70 -30.94 9.34
N TRP A 51 -4.69 -30.79 8.48
CA TRP A 51 -3.93 -29.55 8.37
C TRP A 51 -4.76 -28.38 7.84
N TYR A 52 -5.70 -28.64 6.93
CA TYR A 52 -6.66 -27.63 6.46
C TYR A 52 -7.56 -27.17 7.61
N ASP A 53 -8.09 -28.09 8.42
CA ASP A 53 -8.97 -27.77 9.54
C ASP A 53 -8.20 -27.08 10.67
N ALA A 54 -7.03 -27.56 11.05
CA ALA A 54 -6.17 -26.92 12.03
C ALA A 54 -5.74 -25.50 11.59
N GLU A 55 -5.40 -25.31 10.31
CA GLU A 55 -5.12 -23.99 9.76
C GLU A 55 -6.33 -23.06 9.84
N ARG A 56 -7.50 -23.55 9.49
CA ARG A 56 -8.78 -22.84 9.54
C ARG A 56 -9.15 -22.37 10.96
N TRP A 57 -8.94 -23.21 11.97
CA TRP A 57 -9.23 -22.89 13.38
C TRP A 57 -8.15 -22.01 14.03
N SER A 58 -6.89 -22.20 13.69
CA SER A 58 -5.77 -21.46 14.27
C SER A 58 -5.52 -20.10 13.64
N ARG A 59 -6.16 -19.78 12.50
CA ARG A 59 -5.95 -18.50 11.82
C ARG A 59 -6.57 -17.36 12.61
N ARG A 60 -5.73 -16.38 12.97
CA ARG A 60 -6.14 -15.16 13.69
C ARG A 60 -6.22 -13.93 12.80
N GLN A 61 -5.59 -13.98 11.60
CA GLN A 61 -5.52 -12.85 10.69
C GLN A 61 -5.95 -13.26 9.30
N VAL A 62 -6.81 -12.45 8.68
CA VAL A 62 -7.24 -12.63 7.30
C VAL A 62 -6.97 -11.36 6.48
N PHE A 63 -6.59 -11.57 5.23
CA PHE A 63 -6.40 -10.51 4.26
C PHE A 63 -7.32 -10.76 3.06
N ILE A 64 -8.18 -9.81 2.79
CA ILE A 64 -9.13 -9.83 1.68
C ILE A 64 -8.68 -8.75 0.70
N GLY A 65 -8.10 -9.18 -0.41
CA GLY A 65 -7.47 -8.30 -1.40
C GLY A 65 -8.46 -7.46 -2.20
N ASN A 66 -9.74 -7.86 -2.18
CA ASN A 66 -10.84 -7.12 -2.79
C ASN A 66 -12.14 -7.51 -2.11
N CYS A 67 -12.91 -6.52 -1.66
CA CYS A 67 -14.15 -6.70 -0.89
C CYS A 67 -15.26 -7.44 -1.67
N TYR A 68 -15.18 -7.49 -3.00
CA TYR A 68 -16.15 -8.21 -3.83
C TYR A 68 -15.69 -9.63 -4.24
N SER A 69 -14.45 -10.02 -3.92
CA SER A 69 -13.92 -11.35 -4.25
C SER A 69 -14.42 -12.46 -3.33
N ALA A 70 -15.00 -12.11 -2.20
CA ALA A 70 -15.59 -13.03 -1.25
C ALA A 70 -16.72 -12.33 -0.51
N SER A 71 -17.76 -13.07 -0.09
CA SER A 71 -18.76 -12.52 0.84
C SER A 71 -18.28 -12.66 2.30
N PRO A 72 -18.73 -11.77 3.20
CA PRO A 72 -18.42 -11.89 4.63
C PRO A 72 -18.75 -13.27 5.21
N GLU A 73 -19.90 -13.85 4.84
CA GLU A 73 -20.39 -15.15 5.34
C GLU A 73 -19.48 -16.31 4.92
N ILE A 74 -18.91 -16.25 3.71
CA ILE A 74 -17.94 -17.27 3.26
C ILE A 74 -16.66 -17.18 4.06
N VAL A 75 -16.19 -15.96 4.36
CA VAL A 75 -15.00 -15.75 5.17
C VAL A 75 -15.20 -16.27 6.58
N THR A 76 -16.33 -15.98 7.22
CA THR A 76 -16.63 -16.43 8.59
C THR A 76 -16.91 -17.94 8.66
N ARG A 77 -17.53 -18.52 7.63
CA ARG A 77 -17.68 -19.98 7.53
C ARG A 77 -16.33 -20.69 7.44
N ARG A 78 -15.37 -20.10 6.71
CA ARG A 78 -14.04 -20.68 6.55
C ARG A 78 -13.17 -20.50 7.79
N PHE A 79 -13.14 -19.32 8.39
CA PHE A 79 -12.25 -18.99 9.50
C PHE A 79 -13.06 -18.64 10.74
N ARG A 80 -12.83 -19.36 11.85
CA ARG A 80 -13.67 -19.24 13.05
C ARG A 80 -13.11 -18.36 14.15
N SER A 81 -11.81 -18.08 14.13
CA SER A 81 -11.11 -17.48 15.27
C SER A 81 -10.36 -16.19 14.90
N ILE A 82 -10.88 -15.45 13.93
CA ILE A 82 -10.23 -14.23 13.46
C ILE A 82 -10.29 -13.12 14.51
N ARG A 83 -9.17 -12.43 14.68
CA ARG A 83 -9.01 -11.23 15.52
C ARG A 83 -8.52 -10.02 14.73
N SER A 84 -7.95 -10.21 13.56
CA SER A 84 -7.42 -9.13 12.71
C SER A 84 -7.87 -9.32 11.27
N VAL A 85 -8.51 -8.29 10.70
CA VAL A 85 -8.96 -8.27 9.32
C VAL A 85 -8.28 -7.12 8.57
N THR A 86 -7.74 -7.42 7.40
CA THR A 86 -7.37 -6.41 6.42
C THR A 86 -8.28 -6.56 5.20
N LEU A 87 -9.01 -5.52 4.88
CA LEU A 87 -9.98 -5.48 3.77
C LEU A 87 -9.62 -4.37 2.80
N LYS A 88 -9.59 -4.71 1.50
CA LYS A 88 -9.38 -3.73 0.43
C LYS A 88 -10.63 -3.61 -0.42
N GLY A 89 -10.99 -2.38 -0.74
CA GLY A 89 -12.11 -2.03 -1.60
C GLY A 89 -11.69 -1.64 -3.00
N LYS A 90 -11.87 -0.37 -3.33
CA LYS A 90 -11.63 0.22 -4.66
C LYS A 90 -10.24 -0.14 -5.21
N PRO A 91 -10.09 -0.28 -6.53
CA PRO A 91 -8.80 -0.49 -7.16
C PRO A 91 -7.86 0.70 -6.90
N ARG A 92 -6.55 0.50 -7.07
CA ARG A 92 -5.54 1.54 -6.82
C ARG A 92 -5.77 2.82 -7.62
N PHE A 93 -6.43 2.70 -8.76
CA PHE A 93 -6.69 3.83 -9.64
C PHE A 93 -7.73 4.81 -9.11
N SER A 94 -8.40 4.51 -8.00
CA SER A 94 -9.19 5.51 -7.25
C SER A 94 -8.32 6.66 -6.73
N ASP A 95 -7.05 6.39 -6.43
CA ASP A 95 -6.08 7.40 -6.01
C ASP A 95 -5.78 8.44 -7.12
N PHE A 96 -6.20 8.15 -8.36
CA PHE A 96 -6.02 9.01 -9.55
C PHE A 96 -7.36 9.48 -10.15
N ASN A 97 -8.45 9.38 -9.41
CA ASN A 97 -9.81 9.69 -9.87
C ASN A 97 -10.25 8.92 -11.13
N LEU A 98 -9.69 7.74 -11.35
CA LEU A 98 -10.01 6.86 -12.48
C LEU A 98 -11.10 5.83 -12.16
N VAL A 99 -11.74 5.95 -11.01
CA VAL A 99 -12.81 5.04 -10.56
C VAL A 99 -14.05 5.89 -10.27
N PRO A 100 -15.26 5.47 -10.68
CA PRO A 100 -16.47 6.23 -10.40
C PRO A 100 -16.66 6.50 -8.91
N PRO A 101 -17.26 7.65 -8.54
CA PRO A 101 -17.53 7.96 -7.13
C PRO A 101 -18.40 6.91 -6.43
N ASN A 102 -19.31 6.27 -7.18
CA ASN A 102 -20.25 5.27 -6.68
C ASN A 102 -19.76 3.82 -6.84
N TRP A 103 -18.42 3.60 -6.87
CA TRP A 103 -17.86 2.24 -6.92
C TRP A 103 -18.38 1.32 -5.82
N GLY A 104 -18.90 1.86 -4.74
CA GLY A 104 -19.29 1.09 -3.56
C GLY A 104 -18.08 0.78 -2.69
N SER A 105 -17.87 -0.47 -2.36
CA SER A 105 -16.88 -0.92 -1.39
C SER A 105 -17.22 -0.52 0.04
N ASP A 106 -18.50 -0.57 0.39
CA ASP A 106 -18.96 -0.26 1.74
C ASP A 106 -18.46 -1.29 2.75
N VAL A 107 -18.06 -0.79 3.90
CA VAL A 107 -17.59 -1.64 5.01
C VAL A 107 -18.75 -2.23 5.80
N GLN A 108 -19.93 -1.59 5.81
CA GLN A 108 -21.06 -1.93 6.68
C GLN A 108 -21.49 -3.40 6.58
N PRO A 109 -21.67 -4.03 5.37
CA PRO A 109 -22.03 -5.43 5.27
C PRO A 109 -21.02 -6.39 5.91
N TRP A 110 -19.76 -5.98 5.96
CA TRP A 110 -18.69 -6.73 6.61
C TRP A 110 -18.78 -6.63 8.13
N LEU A 111 -19.01 -5.42 8.64
CA LEU A 111 -19.11 -5.18 10.09
C LEU A 111 -20.29 -5.90 10.71
N GLU A 112 -21.44 -5.92 10.05
CA GLU A 112 -22.65 -6.61 10.52
C GLU A 112 -22.42 -8.11 10.72
N VAL A 113 -21.80 -8.77 9.73
CA VAL A 113 -21.46 -10.19 9.83
C VAL A 113 -20.35 -10.43 10.84
N PHE A 114 -19.34 -9.56 10.91
CA PHE A 114 -18.26 -9.72 11.88
C PHE A 114 -18.72 -9.52 13.32
N ALA A 115 -19.69 -8.63 13.56
CA ALA A 115 -20.24 -8.42 14.90
C ALA A 115 -20.92 -9.69 15.45
N SER A 116 -21.57 -10.48 14.59
CA SER A 116 -22.20 -11.74 14.99
C SER A 116 -21.20 -12.90 15.09
N GLU A 117 -20.23 -12.98 14.19
CA GLU A 117 -19.36 -14.16 14.02
C GLU A 117 -17.99 -14.01 14.68
N TYR A 118 -17.48 -12.80 14.87
CA TYR A 118 -16.17 -12.49 15.43
C TYR A 118 -16.23 -11.50 16.61
N PRO A 119 -16.92 -11.82 17.71
CA PRO A 119 -17.09 -10.89 18.84
C PRO A 119 -15.76 -10.51 19.51
N LEU A 120 -14.69 -11.23 19.22
CA LEU A 120 -13.33 -10.97 19.70
C LEU A 120 -12.44 -10.28 18.65
N LEU A 121 -13.02 -9.59 17.67
CA LEU A 121 -12.26 -8.82 16.69
C LEU A 121 -11.52 -7.68 17.40
N GLU A 122 -10.20 -7.64 17.21
CA GLU A 122 -9.30 -6.67 17.84
C GLU A 122 -8.78 -5.63 16.85
N GLU A 123 -8.61 -5.98 15.58
CA GLU A 123 -7.96 -5.15 14.58
C GLU A 123 -8.72 -5.13 13.26
N LEU A 124 -8.91 -3.92 12.72
CA LEU A 124 -9.48 -3.72 11.39
C LEU A 124 -8.62 -2.73 10.60
N ARG A 125 -8.13 -3.18 9.44
CA ARG A 125 -7.35 -2.36 8.51
C ARG A 125 -8.09 -2.26 7.19
N LEU A 126 -8.57 -1.08 6.88
CA LEU A 126 -9.35 -0.80 5.67
C LEU A 126 -8.49 -0.01 4.68
N LYS A 127 -8.58 -0.40 3.42
CA LYS A 127 -7.86 0.29 2.35
C LYS A 127 -8.79 0.55 1.17
N ARG A 128 -8.98 1.83 0.84
CA ARG A 128 -9.85 2.26 -0.25
C ARG A 128 -11.28 1.69 -0.13
N MET A 129 -11.80 1.77 1.07
CA MET A 129 -13.18 1.40 1.40
C MET A 129 -14.02 2.66 1.59
N THR A 130 -15.30 2.55 1.32
CA THR A 130 -16.29 3.51 1.78
C THR A 130 -16.68 3.17 3.21
N VAL A 131 -16.50 4.14 4.11
CA VAL A 131 -16.72 4.00 5.55
C VAL A 131 -17.58 5.19 5.97
N THR A 132 -18.71 4.98 6.64
CA THR A 132 -19.54 6.08 7.14
C THR A 132 -19.33 6.31 8.64
N ASP A 133 -19.80 7.44 9.16
CA ASP A 133 -19.77 7.71 10.61
C ASP A 133 -20.56 6.66 11.38
N GLU A 134 -21.71 6.23 10.86
CA GLU A 134 -22.54 5.16 11.43
C GLU A 134 -21.79 3.82 11.45
N SER A 135 -20.99 3.53 10.41
CA SER A 135 -20.16 2.34 10.37
C SER A 135 -19.06 2.38 11.45
N LEU A 136 -18.47 3.54 11.70
CA LEU A 136 -17.46 3.71 12.75
C LEU A 136 -18.07 3.63 14.15
N GLU A 137 -19.26 4.21 14.36
CA GLU A 137 -20.01 4.07 15.61
C GLU A 137 -20.42 2.62 15.85
N PHE A 138 -20.96 1.94 14.83
CA PHE A 138 -21.30 0.52 14.91
C PHE A 138 -20.09 -0.35 15.27
N LEU A 139 -18.93 -0.12 14.64
CA LEU A 139 -17.66 -0.78 14.98
C LEU A 139 -17.32 -0.58 16.45
N ALA A 140 -17.34 0.67 16.92
CA ALA A 140 -16.90 1.05 18.27
C ALA A 140 -17.77 0.44 19.37
N VAL A 141 -19.08 0.27 19.10
CA VAL A 141 -20.04 -0.31 20.05
C VAL A 141 -20.03 -1.84 20.00
N SER A 142 -19.88 -2.42 18.80
CA SER A 142 -20.01 -3.88 18.61
C SER A 142 -18.81 -4.68 19.08
N PHE A 143 -17.60 -4.06 19.18
CA PHE A 143 -16.38 -4.77 19.53
C PHE A 143 -15.70 -4.20 20.79
N PRO A 144 -16.12 -4.62 21.99
CA PRO A 144 -15.63 -4.04 23.25
C PRO A 144 -14.12 -4.27 23.49
N GLY A 145 -13.52 -5.27 22.83
CA GLY A 145 -12.08 -5.57 22.90
C GLY A 145 -11.25 -4.92 21.78
N PHE A 146 -11.82 -4.00 21.01
CA PHE A 146 -11.18 -3.41 19.84
C PHE A 146 -9.93 -2.60 20.18
N LYS A 147 -8.83 -2.83 19.43
CA LYS A 147 -7.49 -2.28 19.73
C LYS A 147 -6.90 -1.44 18.61
N ALA A 148 -7.16 -1.77 17.34
CA ALA A 148 -6.46 -1.15 16.22
C ALA A 148 -7.38 -0.87 15.04
N LEU A 149 -7.47 0.42 14.66
CA LEU A 149 -8.11 0.89 13.45
C LEU A 149 -7.10 1.56 12.54
N SER A 150 -6.99 1.06 11.30
CA SER A 150 -6.19 1.72 10.25
C SER A 150 -7.07 1.97 9.04
N LEU A 151 -7.16 3.22 8.62
CA LEU A 151 -7.91 3.69 7.44
C LEU A 151 -6.92 4.30 6.45
N LEU A 152 -6.77 3.68 5.28
CA LEU A 152 -5.86 4.13 4.23
C LEU A 152 -6.63 4.41 2.94
N SER A 153 -6.62 5.65 2.48
CA SER A 153 -7.31 6.10 1.27
C SER A 153 -8.81 5.74 1.30
N CYS A 154 -9.44 5.81 2.46
CA CYS A 154 -10.87 5.59 2.66
C CYS A 154 -11.65 6.90 2.52
N ASP A 155 -12.95 6.80 2.28
CA ASP A 155 -13.84 7.95 2.12
C ASP A 155 -15.19 7.73 2.82
N GLY A 156 -16.00 8.78 2.94
CA GLY A 156 -17.39 8.71 3.39
C GLY A 156 -17.61 8.97 4.88
N PHE A 157 -16.56 9.10 5.71
CA PHE A 157 -16.66 9.43 7.13
C PHE A 157 -16.22 10.87 7.41
N SER A 158 -16.55 11.33 8.61
CA SER A 158 -16.17 12.65 9.11
C SER A 158 -15.40 12.54 10.43
N THR A 159 -15.07 13.68 11.02
CA THR A 159 -14.50 13.74 12.38
C THR A 159 -15.50 13.31 13.47
N ASP A 160 -16.80 13.21 13.17
CA ASP A 160 -17.80 12.70 14.11
C ASP A 160 -17.65 11.17 14.29
N GLY A 161 -17.39 10.42 13.20
CA GLY A 161 -17.06 9.00 13.29
C GLY A 161 -15.78 8.75 14.11
N LEU A 162 -14.76 9.63 14.00
CA LEU A 162 -13.56 9.54 14.82
C LEU A 162 -13.85 9.82 16.30
N ALA A 163 -14.80 10.73 16.60
CA ALA A 163 -15.26 10.99 17.95
C ALA A 163 -15.95 9.77 18.58
N ALA A 164 -16.74 9.02 17.80
CA ALA A 164 -17.35 7.77 18.24
C ALA A 164 -16.28 6.71 18.60
N ILE A 165 -15.26 6.54 17.76
CA ILE A 165 -14.11 5.65 18.05
C ILE A 165 -13.41 6.08 19.35
N ALA A 166 -13.10 7.37 19.50
CA ALA A 166 -12.42 7.90 20.67
C ALA A 166 -13.22 7.70 21.97
N THR A 167 -14.55 7.78 21.90
CA THR A 167 -15.47 7.65 23.05
C THR A 167 -15.62 6.19 23.49
N HIS A 168 -15.81 5.27 22.54
CA HIS A 168 -16.27 3.91 22.84
C HIS A 168 -15.15 2.87 22.85
N CYS A 169 -14.05 3.04 22.09
CA CYS A 169 -12.96 2.08 22.03
C CYS A 169 -11.96 2.25 23.18
N LYS A 170 -12.31 1.78 24.37
CA LYS A 170 -11.52 1.98 25.61
C LYS A 170 -10.15 1.28 25.60
N ASN A 171 -9.97 0.25 24.79
CA ASN A 171 -8.74 -0.54 24.68
C ASN A 171 -7.92 -0.17 23.43
N LEU A 172 -8.23 0.94 22.77
CA LEU A 172 -7.58 1.34 21.53
C LEU A 172 -6.09 1.60 21.76
N THR A 173 -5.24 0.93 20.98
CA THR A 173 -3.78 1.10 20.97
C THR A 173 -3.28 1.76 19.68
N GLU A 174 -4.05 1.64 18.59
CA GLU A 174 -3.69 2.19 17.28
C GLU A 174 -4.89 2.87 16.63
N LEU A 175 -4.70 4.15 16.25
CA LEU A 175 -5.58 4.90 15.36
C LEU A 175 -4.72 5.51 14.26
N ASP A 176 -4.83 4.95 13.05
CA ASP A 176 -3.96 5.29 11.93
C ASP A 176 -4.79 5.72 10.72
N ILE A 177 -4.81 7.02 10.43
CA ILE A 177 -5.64 7.66 9.41
C ILE A 177 -4.71 8.24 8.33
N GLN A 178 -4.67 7.62 7.14
CA GLN A 178 -3.73 7.98 6.07
C GLN A 178 -4.45 8.24 4.75
N GLU A 179 -4.14 9.36 4.10
CA GLU A 179 -4.58 9.66 2.73
C GLU A 179 -6.09 9.54 2.53
N ASN A 180 -6.89 9.89 3.56
CA ASN A 180 -8.34 9.75 3.49
C ASN A 180 -8.99 11.03 2.98
N ALA A 181 -10.05 10.87 2.16
CA ALA A 181 -10.97 11.95 1.82
C ALA A 181 -12.12 11.95 2.82
N ILE A 182 -12.06 12.85 3.80
CA ILE A 182 -13.06 12.94 4.87
C ILE A 182 -13.69 14.31 4.94
N ASP A 183 -14.91 14.37 5.47
CA ASP A 183 -15.57 15.61 5.85
C ASP A 183 -15.06 16.06 7.22
N ASP A 184 -14.08 16.95 7.21
CA ASP A 184 -13.34 17.40 8.37
C ASP A 184 -14.05 18.57 9.05
N ARG A 185 -15.03 18.27 9.89
CA ARG A 185 -15.96 19.25 10.49
C ARG A 185 -15.40 19.98 11.70
N SER A 186 -14.68 19.28 12.58
CA SER A 186 -14.10 19.91 13.76
C SER A 186 -12.94 19.11 14.36
N GLY A 187 -11.94 19.81 14.95
CA GLY A 187 -10.85 19.20 15.73
C GLY A 187 -11.27 18.66 17.11
N GLY A 188 -12.55 18.67 17.43
CA GLY A 188 -13.06 18.30 18.75
C GLY A 188 -12.98 16.81 19.11
N TRP A 189 -12.84 15.93 18.13
CA TRP A 189 -12.79 14.48 18.31
C TRP A 189 -11.69 14.00 19.28
N LEU A 190 -10.56 14.71 19.37
CA LEU A 190 -9.48 14.41 20.33
C LEU A 190 -9.92 14.57 21.78
N SER A 191 -10.90 15.45 22.06
CA SER A 191 -11.46 15.66 23.39
C SER A 191 -12.37 14.53 23.85
N CYS A 192 -12.80 13.66 22.94
CA CYS A 192 -13.71 12.54 23.23
C CYS A 192 -13.00 11.35 23.90
N PHE A 193 -11.67 11.31 23.90
CA PHE A 193 -10.94 10.30 24.66
C PHE A 193 -11.12 10.50 26.18
N PRO A 194 -11.61 9.50 26.91
CA PRO A 194 -11.79 9.59 28.36
C PRO A 194 -10.50 10.01 29.09
N GLU A 195 -10.62 10.72 30.20
CA GLU A 195 -9.45 11.13 30.99
C GLU A 195 -8.63 9.96 31.53
N THR A 196 -9.27 8.82 31.74
CA THR A 196 -8.64 7.56 32.18
C THR A 196 -7.95 6.79 31.07
N PHE A 197 -8.07 7.23 29.81
CA PHE A 197 -7.54 6.53 28.66
C PHE A 197 -6.02 6.68 28.55
N THR A 198 -5.27 5.56 28.55
CA THR A 198 -3.80 5.54 28.59
C THR A 198 -3.15 4.54 27.62
N SER A 199 -3.94 3.82 26.83
CA SER A 199 -3.46 2.64 26.06
C SER A 199 -2.88 2.97 24.68
N LEU A 200 -2.98 4.22 24.20
CA LEU A 200 -2.59 4.56 22.83
C LEU A 200 -1.08 4.49 22.62
N GLU A 201 -0.69 3.75 21.59
CA GLU A 201 0.70 3.60 21.15
C GLU A 201 0.95 4.28 19.80
N ILE A 202 -0.07 4.28 18.93
CA ILE A 202 0.00 4.81 17.56
C ILE A 202 -1.16 5.76 17.34
N LEU A 203 -0.84 7.01 17.02
CA LEU A 203 -1.79 8.02 16.57
C LEU A 203 -1.25 8.69 15.31
N ASN A 204 -1.96 8.52 14.20
CA ASN A 204 -1.66 9.18 12.95
C ASN A 204 -2.91 9.84 12.38
N PHE A 205 -2.89 11.15 12.30
CA PHE A 205 -3.92 11.97 11.67
C PHE A 205 -3.31 13.03 10.73
N ALA A 206 -2.14 12.75 10.19
CA ALA A 206 -1.40 13.67 9.33
C ALA A 206 -2.18 14.12 8.07
N SER A 207 -3.14 13.31 7.62
CA SER A 207 -3.96 13.62 6.44
C SER A 207 -5.21 14.46 6.73
N LEU A 208 -5.53 14.77 7.99
CA LEU A 208 -6.63 15.64 8.35
C LEU A 208 -6.28 17.11 8.10
N ASN A 209 -7.29 17.90 7.75
CA ASN A 209 -7.13 19.35 7.49
C ASN A 209 -7.74 20.24 8.56
N SER A 210 -8.53 19.69 9.50
CA SER A 210 -9.15 20.45 10.58
C SER A 210 -8.14 21.03 11.54
N ASP A 211 -8.56 22.09 12.21
CA ASP A 211 -7.86 22.60 13.39
C ASP A 211 -7.80 21.51 14.47
N VAL A 212 -6.68 21.49 15.19
CA VAL A 212 -6.42 20.51 16.24
C VAL A 212 -6.75 21.16 17.60
N ASN A 213 -7.63 20.50 18.38
CA ASN A 213 -7.72 20.85 19.79
C ASN A 213 -6.42 20.43 20.49
N PHE A 214 -5.46 21.35 20.50
CA PHE A 214 -4.12 21.09 21.00
C PHE A 214 -4.08 20.70 22.47
N ASP A 215 -4.90 21.32 23.32
CA ASP A 215 -4.94 21.00 24.77
C ASP A 215 -5.40 19.55 25.00
N ALA A 216 -6.35 19.06 24.20
CA ALA A 216 -6.78 17.68 24.25
C ALA A 216 -5.67 16.73 23.77
N LEU A 217 -4.99 17.06 22.66
CA LEU A 217 -3.87 16.29 22.13
C LEU A 217 -2.72 16.21 23.14
N GLU A 218 -2.31 17.33 23.72
CA GLU A 218 -1.23 17.38 24.71
C GLU A 218 -1.56 16.54 25.96
N LYS A 219 -2.78 16.67 26.50
CA LYS A 219 -3.26 15.83 27.61
C LYS A 219 -3.22 14.34 27.24
N LEU A 220 -3.64 13.98 26.03
CA LEU A 220 -3.62 12.60 25.53
C LEU A 220 -2.19 12.06 25.47
N VAL A 221 -1.27 12.79 24.83
CA VAL A 221 0.15 12.42 24.71
C VAL A 221 0.82 12.32 26.08
N ARG A 222 0.50 13.25 27.01
CA ARG A 222 1.06 13.27 28.37
C ARG A 222 0.67 12.05 29.19
N ARG A 223 -0.58 11.57 29.05
CA ARG A 223 -1.07 10.41 29.83
C ARG A 223 -0.73 9.06 29.21
N CYS A 224 -0.63 8.95 27.88
CA CYS A 224 -0.28 7.72 27.19
C CYS A 224 1.24 7.54 27.10
N LYS A 225 1.85 6.90 28.09
CA LYS A 225 3.31 6.73 28.17
C LYS A 225 3.88 5.70 27.19
N SER A 226 3.01 4.95 26.53
CA SER A 226 3.38 3.90 25.56
C SER A 226 3.44 4.41 24.11
N PHE A 227 3.33 5.71 23.88
CA PHE A 227 3.41 6.26 22.51
C PHE A 227 4.70 5.86 21.81
N LYS A 228 4.54 5.27 20.63
CA LYS A 228 5.63 4.88 19.70
C LYS A 228 5.59 5.69 18.42
N VAL A 229 4.38 6.00 17.94
CA VAL A 229 4.15 6.70 16.68
C VAL A 229 3.19 7.85 16.90
N LEU A 230 3.63 9.04 16.55
CA LEU A 230 2.80 10.24 16.55
C LEU A 230 3.00 10.98 15.23
N LYS A 231 1.95 11.03 14.40
CA LYS A 231 1.95 11.79 13.13
C LYS A 231 0.80 12.79 13.17
N VAL A 232 1.15 14.05 13.25
CA VAL A 232 0.20 15.15 13.33
C VAL A 232 -0.02 15.81 11.98
N ASN A 233 -1.13 16.54 11.82
CA ASN A 233 -1.44 17.26 10.61
C ASN A 233 -0.68 18.61 10.52
N LYS A 234 -0.79 19.25 9.35
CA LYS A 234 -0.10 20.53 9.06
C LYS A 234 -0.51 21.69 9.96
N ASN A 235 -1.65 21.60 10.69
CA ASN A 235 -2.14 22.68 11.55
C ASN A 235 -1.49 22.69 12.95
N VAL A 236 -0.67 21.69 13.28
CA VAL A 236 0.14 21.70 14.52
C VAL A 236 1.37 22.56 14.30
N THR A 237 1.53 23.61 15.13
CA THR A 237 2.64 24.56 15.05
C THR A 237 3.94 24.00 15.65
N LEU A 238 5.08 24.63 15.34
CA LEU A 238 6.39 24.21 15.89
C LEU A 238 6.45 24.33 17.42
N GLU A 239 5.82 25.36 18.01
CA GLU A 239 5.74 25.49 19.46
C GLU A 239 4.94 24.35 20.09
N GLN A 240 3.80 24.01 19.49
CA GLN A 240 2.98 22.89 19.89
C GLN A 240 3.74 21.55 19.74
N LEU A 241 4.44 21.36 18.62
CA LEU A 241 5.28 20.18 18.39
C LEU A 241 6.35 20.02 19.47
N GLN A 242 7.04 21.11 19.84
CA GLN A 242 8.03 21.11 20.90
C GLN A 242 7.44 20.63 22.24
N ARG A 243 6.24 21.10 22.59
CA ARG A 243 5.53 20.67 23.82
C ARG A 243 5.20 19.17 23.78
N LEU A 244 4.73 18.66 22.62
CA LEU A 244 4.45 17.23 22.43
C LEU A 244 5.71 16.37 22.60
N LEU A 245 6.82 16.75 21.97
CA LEU A 245 8.09 16.04 22.09
C LEU A 245 8.64 15.99 23.51
N THR A 246 8.40 17.06 24.30
CA THR A 246 8.79 17.08 25.71
C THR A 246 8.04 16.02 26.53
N HIS A 247 6.80 15.69 26.15
CA HIS A 247 5.98 14.70 26.84
C HIS A 247 6.16 13.26 26.30
N ALA A 248 6.70 13.09 25.08
CA ALA A 248 6.87 11.82 24.42
C ALA A 248 8.29 11.59 23.84
N PRO A 249 9.35 11.62 24.67
CA PRO A 249 10.73 11.43 24.21
C PRO A 249 11.02 10.00 23.73
N GLN A 250 10.16 9.04 24.03
CA GLN A 250 10.27 7.62 23.64
C GLN A 250 9.80 7.32 22.21
N LEU A 251 9.36 8.33 21.45
CA LEU A 251 8.85 8.13 20.08
C LEU A 251 9.87 7.45 19.18
N LEU A 252 9.36 6.52 18.38
CA LEU A 252 10.09 5.81 17.33
C LEU A 252 9.84 6.44 15.96
N GLU A 253 8.61 6.92 15.75
CA GLU A 253 8.19 7.58 14.50
C GLU A 253 7.50 8.90 14.80
N LEU A 254 7.88 9.92 14.07
CA LEU A 254 7.29 11.25 14.16
C LEU A 254 6.87 11.75 12.78
N GLY A 255 5.65 12.26 12.69
CA GLY A 255 5.18 13.13 11.61
C GLY A 255 4.95 14.53 12.18
N THR A 256 5.72 15.49 11.69
CA THR A 256 5.64 16.86 12.17
C THR A 256 4.47 17.63 11.54
N GLY A 257 4.06 18.73 12.16
CA GLY A 257 3.18 19.72 11.56
C GLY A 257 3.93 20.66 10.57
N SER A 258 3.38 21.87 10.40
CA SER A 258 3.94 22.88 9.49
C SER A 258 5.11 23.64 10.12
N PHE A 259 6.05 24.05 9.27
CA PHE A 259 7.21 24.89 9.59
C PHE A 259 7.05 26.34 9.09
N MET A 260 5.84 26.77 8.78
CA MET A 260 5.60 28.15 8.30
C MET A 260 5.85 29.26 9.35
N GLN A 261 5.79 28.94 10.63
CA GLN A 261 5.89 29.92 11.69
C GLN A 261 7.35 30.31 11.93
N GLU A 262 7.67 31.61 11.87
CA GLU A 262 8.98 32.10 12.29
C GLU A 262 9.18 31.92 13.79
N LEU A 263 10.22 31.19 14.15
CA LEU A 263 10.64 31.01 15.53
C LEU A 263 11.69 32.04 15.93
N THR A 264 11.60 32.52 17.15
CA THR A 264 12.71 33.27 17.78
C THR A 264 13.91 32.37 18.03
N ALA A 265 15.11 32.91 18.18
CA ALA A 265 16.32 32.13 18.46
C ALA A 265 16.17 31.25 19.73
N CYS A 266 15.42 31.73 20.74
CA CYS A 266 15.14 30.96 21.96
C CYS A 266 14.25 29.73 21.64
N GLN A 267 13.18 29.91 20.87
CA GLN A 267 12.27 28.84 20.50
C GLN A 267 12.96 27.80 19.61
N ASN A 268 13.84 28.24 18.72
CA ASN A 268 14.65 27.33 17.89
C ASN A 268 15.57 26.44 18.76
N SER A 269 16.24 27.03 19.76
CA SER A 269 17.07 26.26 20.71
C SER A 269 16.26 25.30 21.59
N GLN A 270 15.00 25.66 21.91
CA GLN A 270 14.11 24.78 22.65
C GLN A 270 13.62 23.61 21.77
N LEU A 271 13.33 23.84 20.49
CA LEU A 271 12.96 22.80 19.53
C LEU A 271 14.13 21.83 19.31
N GLU A 272 15.36 22.33 19.17
CA GLU A 272 16.57 21.52 19.07
C GLU A 272 16.75 20.61 20.29
N ARG A 273 16.55 21.15 21.52
CA ARG A 273 16.58 20.35 22.75
C ARG A 273 15.50 19.28 22.78
N ALA A 274 14.29 19.60 22.30
CA ALA A 274 13.20 18.63 22.24
C ALA A 274 13.54 17.46 21.30
N PHE A 275 14.11 17.73 20.13
CA PHE A 275 14.58 16.69 19.21
C PHE A 275 15.78 15.91 19.79
N SER A 276 16.69 16.57 20.51
CA SER A 276 17.84 15.92 21.17
C SER A 276 17.40 14.87 22.21
N ASN A 277 16.25 15.04 22.82
CA ASN A 277 15.70 14.07 23.77
C ASN A 277 15.06 12.84 23.11
N CYS A 278 14.74 12.91 21.80
CA CYS A 278 14.10 11.82 21.06
C CYS A 278 15.13 10.84 20.48
N ASN A 279 15.96 10.24 21.33
CA ASN A 279 17.08 9.38 20.92
C ASN A 279 16.68 8.09 20.22
N ASN A 280 15.43 7.66 20.32
CA ASN A 280 14.92 6.44 19.71
C ASN A 280 14.25 6.69 18.34
N LEU A 281 14.22 7.95 17.89
CA LEU A 281 13.55 8.29 16.65
C LEU A 281 14.32 7.71 15.45
N HIS A 282 13.63 6.87 14.66
CA HIS A 282 14.17 6.29 13.45
C HIS A 282 13.36 6.60 12.19
N THR A 283 12.18 7.22 12.34
CA THR A 283 11.34 7.68 11.22
C THR A 283 10.93 9.13 11.45
N LEU A 284 11.19 9.98 10.46
CA LEU A 284 10.76 11.38 10.46
C LEU A 284 10.02 11.67 9.14
N SER A 285 8.86 12.30 9.26
CA SER A 285 7.97 12.65 8.15
C SER A 285 7.22 13.95 8.44
N GLY A 286 6.34 14.37 7.53
CA GLY A 286 5.65 15.65 7.61
C GLY A 286 6.56 16.74 7.05
N LEU A 287 7.16 17.55 7.92
CA LEU A 287 8.07 18.63 7.53
C LEU A 287 7.46 19.59 6.50
N TRP A 288 6.16 19.85 6.65
CA TRP A 288 5.42 20.74 5.77
C TRP A 288 6.08 22.11 5.73
N GLU A 289 6.46 22.55 4.52
CA GLU A 289 7.05 23.87 4.26
C GLU A 289 8.37 24.13 5.07
N ALA A 290 9.08 23.06 5.44
CA ALA A 290 10.37 23.20 6.09
C ALA A 290 11.38 23.87 5.15
N THR A 291 12.16 24.82 5.72
CA THR A 291 13.22 25.56 5.03
C THR A 291 14.56 25.39 5.74
N ALA A 292 15.64 25.87 5.13
CA ALA A 292 16.99 25.84 5.70
C ALA A 292 17.10 26.39 7.13
N LEU A 293 16.23 27.34 7.48
CA LEU A 293 16.24 27.98 8.81
C LEU A 293 16.01 26.99 9.96
N TYR A 294 15.16 25.96 9.71
CA TYR A 294 14.75 25.01 10.75
C TYR A 294 15.53 23.70 10.74
N LEU A 295 16.25 23.41 9.65
CA LEU A 295 17.00 22.16 9.53
C LEU A 295 17.99 21.92 10.68
N PRO A 296 18.72 22.93 11.22
CA PRO A 296 19.63 22.73 12.34
C PRO A 296 18.94 22.16 13.60
N ALA A 297 17.70 22.54 13.87
CA ALA A 297 16.95 22.00 15.00
C ALA A 297 16.66 20.49 14.89
N LEU A 298 16.67 19.93 13.66
CA LEU A 298 16.42 18.51 13.39
C LEU A 298 17.69 17.65 13.50
N TYR A 299 18.90 18.25 13.37
CA TYR A 299 20.16 17.50 13.28
C TYR A 299 20.39 16.52 14.45
N PRO A 300 20.05 16.83 15.71
CA PRO A 300 20.21 15.87 16.79
C PRO A 300 19.44 14.57 16.58
N ALA A 301 18.22 14.64 16.02
CA ALA A 301 17.41 13.46 15.75
C ALA A 301 17.89 12.67 14.52
N CYS A 302 18.61 13.31 13.59
CA CYS A 302 18.98 12.71 12.29
C CYS A 302 19.91 11.52 12.41
N THR A 303 20.76 11.44 13.44
CA THR A 303 21.81 10.42 13.60
C THR A 303 21.27 8.99 13.58
N ASN A 304 20.08 8.77 14.12
CA ASN A 304 19.45 7.45 14.20
C ASN A 304 18.37 7.19 13.14
N LEU A 305 18.08 8.18 12.30
CA LEU A 305 17.05 8.02 11.27
C LEU A 305 17.43 6.93 10.27
N THR A 306 16.47 6.05 10.00
CA THR A 306 16.52 5.05 8.94
C THR A 306 15.53 5.35 7.82
N PHE A 307 14.49 6.12 8.12
CA PHE A 307 13.53 6.61 7.15
C PHE A 307 13.30 8.12 7.31
N LEU A 308 13.47 8.84 6.20
CA LEU A 308 13.19 10.27 6.10
C LEU A 308 12.22 10.50 4.93
N ASN A 309 11.08 11.09 5.22
CA ASN A 309 10.08 11.44 4.23
C ASN A 309 9.95 12.97 4.13
N LEU A 310 10.42 13.51 3.02
CA LEU A 310 10.41 14.92 2.67
C LEU A 310 9.43 15.23 1.52
N SER A 311 8.47 14.34 1.24
CA SER A 311 7.53 14.52 0.12
C SER A 311 6.54 15.68 0.29
N TYR A 312 6.58 16.36 1.41
CA TYR A 312 5.80 17.58 1.69
C TYR A 312 6.68 18.82 1.87
N SER A 313 8.01 18.70 1.63
CA SER A 313 8.98 19.78 1.79
C SER A 313 9.64 20.09 0.47
N ALA A 314 9.48 21.30 -0.01
CA ALA A 314 10.12 21.79 -1.24
C ALA A 314 11.59 22.21 -0.98
N LEU A 315 12.39 21.33 -0.39
CA LEU A 315 13.79 21.60 -0.10
C LEU A 315 14.60 21.75 -1.39
N GLN A 316 15.54 22.68 -1.37
CA GLN A 316 16.52 22.86 -2.42
C GLN A 316 17.68 21.86 -2.30
N SER A 317 18.42 21.67 -3.38
CA SER A 317 19.55 20.71 -3.42
C SER A 317 20.56 20.90 -2.29
N TRP A 318 20.94 22.14 -1.98
CA TRP A 318 21.92 22.46 -0.93
C TRP A 318 21.37 22.25 0.49
N GLU A 319 20.06 22.41 0.69
CA GLU A 319 19.37 22.15 1.96
C GLU A 319 19.36 20.65 2.25
N LEU A 320 18.98 19.87 1.23
CA LEU A 320 19.00 18.42 1.32
C LEU A 320 20.41 17.91 1.63
N ALA A 321 21.44 18.41 0.93
CA ALA A 321 22.82 18.01 1.16
C ALA A 321 23.27 18.24 2.62
N LYS A 322 22.92 19.41 3.20
CA LYS A 322 23.21 19.71 4.60
C LYS A 322 22.51 18.76 5.57
N LEU A 323 21.22 18.48 5.33
CA LEU A 323 20.45 17.57 6.17
C LEU A 323 21.01 16.15 6.14
N LEU A 324 21.31 15.64 4.93
CA LEU A 324 21.79 14.27 4.75
C LEU A 324 23.18 14.03 5.35
N ALA A 325 24.02 15.06 5.47
CA ALA A 325 25.30 14.96 6.17
C ALA A 325 25.15 14.54 7.66
N HIS A 326 23.99 14.77 8.25
CA HIS A 326 23.66 14.36 9.62
C HIS A 326 22.89 13.02 9.69
N CYS A 327 22.58 12.38 8.54
CA CYS A 327 21.73 11.19 8.43
C CYS A 327 22.49 9.93 7.97
N PRO A 328 23.54 9.45 8.66
CA PRO A 328 24.42 8.37 8.17
C PRO A 328 23.76 6.99 8.06
N ARG A 329 22.58 6.80 8.67
CA ARG A 329 21.88 5.51 8.76
C ARG A 329 20.67 5.41 7.84
N ILE A 330 20.41 6.41 6.99
CA ILE A 330 19.23 6.41 6.12
C ILE A 330 19.24 5.21 5.19
N ARG A 331 18.11 4.49 5.19
CA ARG A 331 17.83 3.36 4.28
C ARG A 331 16.66 3.67 3.33
N ARG A 332 15.73 4.52 3.75
CA ARG A 332 14.59 4.93 2.95
C ARG A 332 14.52 6.46 2.89
N LEU A 333 14.43 6.98 1.68
CA LEU A 333 14.34 8.42 1.45
C LEU A 333 13.25 8.71 0.43
N TRP A 334 12.34 9.61 0.78
CA TRP A 334 11.32 10.14 -0.12
C TRP A 334 11.50 11.65 -0.24
N VAL A 335 11.54 12.16 -1.46
CA VAL A 335 11.78 13.57 -1.76
C VAL A 335 10.88 14.04 -2.91
N LEU A 336 10.73 15.35 -3.03
CA LEU A 336 10.21 15.98 -4.25
C LEU A 336 11.35 16.21 -5.25
N ASP A 337 10.99 16.38 -6.52
CA ASP A 337 11.93 16.67 -7.61
C ASP A 337 12.54 18.09 -7.53
N THR A 338 12.06 18.95 -6.63
CA THR A 338 12.64 20.26 -6.31
C THR A 338 14.08 20.17 -5.80
N VAL A 339 14.53 18.99 -5.35
CA VAL A 339 15.93 18.76 -4.95
C VAL A 339 16.88 18.73 -6.12
N GLU A 340 16.39 18.63 -7.36
CA GLU A 340 17.15 18.58 -8.61
C GLU A 340 18.24 17.48 -8.62
N ASP A 341 18.96 17.35 -9.72
CA ASP A 341 20.03 16.35 -9.86
C ASP A 341 21.16 16.55 -8.83
N LYS A 342 21.48 17.80 -8.48
CA LYS A 342 22.50 18.11 -7.46
C LYS A 342 22.12 17.58 -6.06
N GLY A 343 20.83 17.64 -5.70
CA GLY A 343 20.37 17.04 -4.46
C GLY A 343 20.51 15.52 -4.48
N LEU A 344 20.25 14.89 -5.62
CA LEU A 344 20.43 13.46 -5.81
C LEU A 344 21.91 13.03 -5.83
N GLU A 345 22.82 13.87 -6.35
CA GLU A 345 24.28 13.68 -6.19
C GLU A 345 24.68 13.68 -4.72
N ALA A 346 24.09 14.58 -3.92
CA ALA A 346 24.32 14.60 -2.47
C ALA A 346 23.78 13.34 -1.77
N VAL A 347 22.65 12.78 -2.22
CA VAL A 347 22.13 11.48 -1.76
C VAL A 347 23.17 10.38 -2.02
N GLY A 348 23.68 10.28 -3.26
CA GLY A 348 24.70 9.31 -3.62
C GLY A 348 25.98 9.44 -2.76
N SER A 349 26.37 10.68 -2.44
CA SER A 349 27.60 10.94 -1.69
C SER A 349 27.48 10.67 -0.19
N ASN A 350 26.32 10.92 0.42
CA ASN A 350 26.16 10.88 1.88
C ASN A 350 25.44 9.64 2.40
N CYS A 351 24.66 8.92 1.56
CA CYS A 351 23.73 7.90 2.03
C CYS A 351 23.96 6.51 1.38
N PRO A 352 25.11 5.85 1.62
CA PRO A 352 25.44 4.57 0.96
C PRO A 352 24.56 3.39 1.40
N LEU A 353 23.78 3.56 2.45
CA LEU A 353 22.91 2.50 3.00
C LEU A 353 21.48 2.53 2.41
N ILE A 354 21.18 3.44 1.48
CA ILE A 354 19.84 3.53 0.90
C ILE A 354 19.46 2.24 0.19
N GLU A 355 18.29 1.72 0.56
CA GLU A 355 17.62 0.56 0.00
C GLU A 355 16.35 0.97 -0.79
N GLU A 356 15.72 2.09 -0.41
CA GLU A 356 14.53 2.64 -1.06
C GLU A 356 14.68 4.14 -1.31
N LEU A 357 14.48 4.54 -2.58
CA LEU A 357 14.39 5.94 -2.99
C LEU A 357 13.06 6.18 -3.71
N ARG A 358 12.34 7.23 -3.29
CA ARG A 358 11.19 7.74 -4.05
C ARG A 358 11.39 9.22 -4.33
N VAL A 359 11.28 9.57 -5.59
CA VAL A 359 11.29 10.95 -6.08
C VAL A 359 9.92 11.22 -6.69
N PHE A 360 9.18 12.16 -6.10
CA PHE A 360 7.85 12.53 -6.54
C PHE A 360 7.90 13.85 -7.30
N PRO A 361 7.01 14.08 -8.26
CA PRO A 361 6.88 15.38 -8.87
C PRO A 361 6.29 16.39 -7.86
N SER A 362 6.83 17.58 -7.83
CA SER A 362 6.29 18.71 -7.04
C SER A 362 5.00 19.25 -7.63
N ASP A 363 4.91 19.25 -8.97
CA ASP A 363 3.73 19.58 -9.72
C ASP A 363 3.47 18.53 -10.81
N PRO A 364 2.56 17.57 -10.58
CA PRO A 364 2.27 16.51 -11.53
C PRO A 364 1.47 16.96 -12.77
N TYR A 365 0.89 18.16 -12.75
CA TYR A 365 0.02 18.68 -13.80
C TYR A 365 0.55 19.96 -14.47
N GLY A 366 1.67 20.49 -13.99
CA GLY A 366 2.22 21.75 -14.47
C GLY A 366 2.95 21.59 -15.82
N ASP A 367 2.61 22.48 -16.77
CA ASP A 367 3.23 22.52 -18.10
C ASP A 367 4.59 23.23 -18.09
N ASP A 368 4.80 24.20 -17.20
CA ASP A 368 5.95 25.11 -17.16
C ASP A 368 6.96 24.78 -16.06
N ILE A 369 7.49 23.58 -16.00
CA ILE A 369 8.44 23.28 -14.96
C ILE A 369 9.88 23.48 -15.45
N ILE A 370 10.53 24.49 -14.92
CA ILE A 370 11.95 24.80 -15.16
C ILE A 370 12.86 23.89 -14.35
N HIS A 371 12.35 23.32 -13.25
CA HIS A 371 13.07 22.50 -12.29
C HIS A 371 12.59 21.05 -12.32
N GLY A 372 13.45 20.13 -11.94
CA GLY A 372 13.13 18.70 -11.85
C GLY A 372 14.39 17.83 -11.88
N VAL A 373 14.19 16.54 -11.74
CA VAL A 373 15.25 15.55 -11.83
C VAL A 373 15.31 14.93 -13.21
N THR A 374 16.51 14.52 -13.60
CA THR A 374 16.78 13.87 -14.89
C THR A 374 17.51 12.53 -14.69
N GLU A 375 17.95 11.92 -15.80
CA GLU A 375 18.80 10.74 -15.77
C GLU A 375 20.11 10.96 -15.00
N SER A 376 20.64 12.19 -14.99
CA SER A 376 21.93 12.49 -14.33
C SER A 376 21.85 12.26 -12.82
N GLY A 377 20.78 12.74 -12.17
CA GLY A 377 20.54 12.50 -10.74
C GLY A 377 20.35 11.02 -10.42
N PHE A 378 19.62 10.27 -11.26
CA PHE A 378 19.43 8.85 -11.05
C PHE A 378 20.73 8.04 -11.17
N VAL A 379 21.55 8.36 -12.16
CA VAL A 379 22.89 7.77 -12.34
C VAL A 379 23.77 8.09 -11.14
N ALA A 380 23.82 9.36 -10.68
CA ALA A 380 24.59 9.78 -9.53
C ALA A 380 24.22 8.99 -8.25
N VAL A 381 22.93 8.86 -7.96
CA VAL A 381 22.46 8.01 -6.85
C VAL A 381 22.97 6.59 -6.99
N SER A 382 22.92 6.00 -8.19
CA SER A 382 23.31 4.61 -8.42
C SER A 382 24.79 4.33 -8.15
N TYR A 383 25.65 5.32 -8.31
CA TYR A 383 27.08 5.18 -7.99
C TYR A 383 27.33 5.08 -6.49
N GLY A 384 26.61 5.83 -5.67
CA GLY A 384 26.81 5.86 -4.21
C GLY A 384 25.96 4.82 -3.47
N CYS A 385 24.72 4.60 -3.92
CA CYS A 385 23.72 3.79 -3.22
C CYS A 385 23.58 2.37 -3.81
N ARG A 386 24.65 1.56 -3.72
CA ARG A 386 24.73 0.21 -4.31
C ARG A 386 23.73 -0.82 -3.72
N ARG A 387 23.05 -0.48 -2.61
CA ARG A 387 22.07 -1.33 -1.94
C ARG A 387 20.63 -1.08 -2.39
N LEU A 388 20.43 -0.20 -3.38
CA LEU A 388 19.13 0.20 -3.85
C LEU A 388 18.35 -1.01 -4.40
N ARG A 389 17.15 -1.26 -3.85
CA ARG A 389 16.25 -2.38 -4.20
C ARG A 389 14.87 -1.91 -4.61
N TYR A 390 14.46 -0.75 -4.12
CA TYR A 390 13.16 -0.16 -4.37
C TYR A 390 13.35 1.24 -4.93
N VAL A 391 12.86 1.48 -6.13
CA VAL A 391 12.86 2.82 -6.71
C VAL A 391 11.48 3.17 -7.24
N LEU A 392 11.06 4.41 -6.98
CA LEU A 392 10.03 5.14 -7.68
C LEU A 392 10.65 6.47 -8.12
N TYR A 393 10.80 6.65 -9.40
CA TYR A 393 11.48 7.81 -9.95
C TYR A 393 10.61 8.48 -10.99
N PHE A 394 10.09 9.67 -10.67
CA PHE A 394 9.44 10.53 -11.62
C PHE A 394 10.48 11.48 -12.21
N CYS A 395 10.54 11.56 -13.53
CA CYS A 395 11.46 12.43 -14.24
C CYS A 395 10.84 12.93 -15.54
N ARG A 396 11.45 13.97 -16.11
CA ARG A 396 10.99 14.55 -17.38
C ARG A 396 11.59 13.89 -18.59
N GLN A 397 12.84 13.48 -18.46
CA GLN A 397 13.60 12.87 -19.53
C GLN A 397 14.43 11.70 -18.99
N MET A 398 14.73 10.76 -19.85
CA MET A 398 15.55 9.60 -19.53
C MET A 398 16.27 9.13 -20.80
N THR A 399 17.35 8.37 -20.61
CA THR A 399 18.05 7.69 -21.70
C THR A 399 18.19 6.20 -21.45
N ASN A 400 18.23 5.42 -22.51
CA ASN A 400 18.52 3.98 -22.44
C ASN A 400 19.87 3.70 -21.74
N ALA A 401 20.89 4.50 -22.05
CA ALA A 401 22.21 4.38 -21.46
C ALA A 401 22.22 4.63 -19.95
N ALA A 402 21.46 5.63 -19.49
CA ALA A 402 21.33 5.92 -18.06
C ALA A 402 20.65 4.77 -17.30
N VAL A 403 19.53 4.26 -17.82
CA VAL A 403 18.84 3.11 -17.21
C VAL A 403 19.76 1.90 -17.13
N ALA A 404 20.48 1.58 -18.23
CA ALA A 404 21.44 0.48 -18.24
C ALA A 404 22.58 0.68 -17.22
N THR A 405 23.05 1.92 -17.04
CA THR A 405 24.08 2.25 -16.04
C THR A 405 23.55 2.05 -14.62
N VAL A 406 22.34 2.54 -14.33
CA VAL A 406 21.71 2.40 -13.00
C VAL A 406 21.56 0.94 -12.60
N VAL A 407 21.05 0.09 -13.49
CA VAL A 407 20.82 -1.34 -13.16
C VAL A 407 22.12 -2.12 -13.08
N LYS A 408 23.15 -1.74 -13.84
CA LYS A 408 24.51 -2.28 -13.69
C LYS A 408 25.10 -1.97 -12.32
N ASN A 409 24.87 -0.77 -11.81
CA ASN A 409 25.33 -0.33 -10.50
C ASN A 409 24.52 -0.95 -9.36
N CYS A 410 23.21 -1.16 -9.55
CA CYS A 410 22.26 -1.66 -8.55
C CYS A 410 21.50 -2.90 -9.10
N PRO A 411 22.13 -4.07 -9.23
CA PRO A 411 21.53 -5.25 -9.85
C PRO A 411 20.45 -5.93 -8.98
N ASP A 412 20.35 -5.55 -7.71
CA ASP A 412 19.46 -6.19 -6.73
C ASP A 412 18.05 -5.58 -6.67
N PHE A 413 17.64 -4.81 -7.68
CA PHE A 413 16.29 -4.28 -7.70
C PHE A 413 15.24 -5.40 -7.62
N THR A 414 14.33 -5.22 -6.66
CA THR A 414 13.09 -6.01 -6.54
C THR A 414 11.89 -5.22 -7.04
N HIS A 415 11.92 -3.89 -6.91
CA HIS A 415 10.89 -2.97 -7.35
C HIS A 415 11.51 -1.84 -8.16
N PHE A 416 11.23 -1.80 -9.44
CA PHE A 416 11.69 -0.76 -10.35
C PHE A 416 10.50 -0.05 -10.97
N ARG A 417 10.32 1.23 -10.65
CA ARG A 417 9.23 2.07 -11.13
C ARG A 417 9.80 3.38 -11.65
N LEU A 418 9.96 3.45 -12.96
CA LEU A 418 10.35 4.65 -13.68
C LEU A 418 9.11 5.27 -14.32
N CYS A 419 8.87 6.54 -14.05
CA CYS A 419 7.74 7.30 -14.56
C CYS A 419 8.27 8.54 -15.29
N ILE A 420 8.39 8.47 -16.61
CA ILE A 420 8.67 9.62 -17.46
C ILE A 420 7.37 10.41 -17.58
N MET A 421 7.38 11.70 -17.23
CA MET A 421 6.17 12.53 -17.12
C MET A 421 5.41 12.62 -18.45
N ASN A 422 6.13 12.68 -19.57
CA ASN A 422 5.54 12.50 -20.90
C ASN A 422 5.68 11.05 -21.35
N PRO A 423 4.61 10.24 -21.33
CA PRO A 423 4.69 8.81 -21.58
C PRO A 423 5.03 8.42 -23.02
N GLY A 424 4.86 9.33 -23.99
CA GLY A 424 5.22 9.11 -25.38
C GLY A 424 6.66 9.53 -25.73
N GLN A 425 7.46 9.93 -24.75
CA GLN A 425 8.79 10.46 -24.99
C GLN A 425 9.84 9.37 -25.22
N PRO A 426 10.61 9.43 -26.33
CA PRO A 426 11.73 8.52 -26.55
C PRO A 426 12.94 8.89 -25.67
N ASP A 427 14.00 8.13 -25.80
CA ASP A 427 15.35 8.50 -25.36
C ASP A 427 15.71 9.90 -25.95
N HIS A 428 15.92 10.87 -25.10
CA HIS A 428 16.03 12.27 -25.53
C HIS A 428 17.35 12.58 -26.25
N ILE A 429 18.33 11.67 -26.24
CA ILE A 429 19.59 11.80 -26.95
C ILE A 429 19.55 11.05 -28.28
N SER A 430 19.15 9.77 -28.27
CA SER A 430 19.16 8.92 -29.44
C SER A 430 17.88 9.00 -30.26
N ASN A 431 16.79 9.54 -29.72
CA ASN A 431 15.43 9.49 -30.27
C ASN A 431 14.88 8.07 -30.51
N GLU A 432 15.54 7.07 -29.96
CA GLU A 432 15.09 5.67 -30.02
C GLU A 432 14.06 5.38 -28.92
N PRO A 433 13.19 4.38 -29.09
CA PRO A 433 12.35 3.90 -28.00
C PRO A 433 13.15 3.51 -26.75
N MET A 434 12.52 3.57 -25.59
CA MET A 434 13.13 3.20 -24.32
C MET A 434 13.28 1.67 -24.12
N ASP A 435 13.15 0.90 -25.19
CA ASP A 435 13.14 -0.57 -25.17
C ASP A 435 14.43 -1.17 -24.62
N GLU A 436 15.59 -0.66 -25.03
CA GLU A 436 16.89 -1.19 -24.61
C GLU A 436 17.18 -0.89 -23.12
N GLY A 437 16.71 0.26 -22.61
CA GLY A 437 16.82 0.60 -21.19
C GLY A 437 16.04 -0.38 -20.32
N PHE A 438 14.75 -0.62 -20.63
CA PHE A 438 13.96 -1.60 -19.90
C PHE A 438 14.39 -3.04 -20.17
N GLY A 439 14.91 -3.34 -21.36
CA GLY A 439 15.60 -4.59 -21.65
C GLY A 439 16.78 -4.83 -20.70
N ALA A 440 17.61 -3.81 -20.46
CA ALA A 440 18.72 -3.88 -19.51
C ALA A 440 18.20 -4.14 -18.07
N VAL A 441 17.09 -3.51 -17.65
CA VAL A 441 16.48 -3.74 -16.33
C VAL A 441 16.17 -5.23 -16.14
N VAL A 442 15.41 -5.85 -17.06
CA VAL A 442 14.95 -7.22 -16.86
C VAL A 442 16.04 -8.28 -17.07
N LYS A 443 17.06 -7.98 -17.89
CA LYS A 443 18.24 -8.84 -18.07
C LYS A 443 19.13 -8.84 -16.84
N THR A 444 19.29 -7.68 -16.17
CA THR A 444 20.23 -7.51 -15.06
C THR A 444 19.58 -7.84 -13.71
N CYS A 445 18.35 -7.37 -13.48
CA CYS A 445 17.69 -7.44 -12.17
C CYS A 445 16.90 -8.75 -12.01
N THR A 446 17.59 -9.87 -11.84
CA THR A 446 16.97 -11.21 -11.76
C THR A 446 16.02 -11.41 -10.57
N LYS A 447 16.09 -10.54 -9.54
CA LYS A 447 15.20 -10.55 -8.35
C LYS A 447 13.94 -9.70 -8.54
N LEU A 448 13.72 -9.15 -9.74
CA LEU A 448 12.66 -8.20 -10.02
C LEU A 448 11.26 -8.84 -9.81
N GLN A 449 10.48 -8.25 -8.93
CA GLN A 449 9.12 -8.67 -8.58
C GLN A 449 8.08 -7.66 -9.05
N ARG A 450 8.43 -6.38 -9.10
CA ARG A 450 7.53 -5.32 -9.54
C ARG A 450 8.22 -4.40 -10.53
N LEU A 451 7.59 -4.20 -11.68
CA LEU A 451 8.04 -3.32 -12.74
C LEU A 451 6.92 -2.35 -13.13
N ALA A 452 7.25 -1.06 -13.24
CA ALA A 452 6.43 -0.10 -13.97
C ALA A 452 7.29 0.54 -15.04
N VAL A 453 6.77 0.54 -16.25
CA VAL A 453 7.45 1.05 -17.45
C VAL A 453 6.76 2.32 -17.97
N SER A 454 7.54 3.22 -18.54
CA SER A 454 7.08 4.50 -19.06
C SER A 454 8.03 5.02 -20.15
N GLY A 455 7.57 5.95 -20.97
CA GLY A 455 8.27 6.48 -22.15
C GLY A 455 7.77 5.82 -23.43
N LEU A 456 8.32 6.22 -24.56
CA LEU A 456 8.01 5.57 -25.85
C LEU A 456 8.51 4.12 -25.84
N LEU A 457 7.59 3.17 -25.87
CA LEU A 457 7.89 1.74 -25.81
C LEU A 457 7.22 0.99 -26.95
N THR A 458 7.94 0.05 -27.55
CA THR A 458 7.43 -0.86 -28.56
C THR A 458 7.16 -2.25 -27.99
N ASP A 459 6.72 -3.18 -28.83
CA ASP A 459 6.53 -4.58 -28.44
C ASP A 459 7.83 -5.26 -27.99
N ARG A 460 8.99 -4.71 -28.38
CA ARG A 460 10.31 -5.22 -28.00
C ARG A 460 10.57 -5.16 -26.48
N THR A 461 10.09 -4.13 -25.79
CA THR A 461 10.14 -4.11 -24.31
C THR A 461 9.44 -5.31 -23.72
N PHE A 462 8.26 -5.67 -24.25
CA PHE A 462 7.47 -6.80 -23.76
C PHE A 462 8.09 -8.15 -24.10
N GLU A 463 8.77 -8.26 -25.24
CA GLU A 463 9.61 -9.43 -25.54
C GLU A 463 10.69 -9.62 -24.46
N TYR A 464 11.43 -8.57 -24.14
CA TYR A 464 12.44 -8.62 -23.07
C TYR A 464 11.84 -8.99 -21.73
N ILE A 465 10.68 -8.42 -21.36
CA ILE A 465 9.98 -8.76 -20.11
C ILE A 465 9.62 -10.25 -20.11
N GLY A 466 9.03 -10.75 -21.17
CA GLY A 466 8.65 -12.17 -21.30
C GLY A 466 9.85 -13.11 -21.26
N GLU A 467 10.98 -12.73 -21.88
CA GLU A 467 12.17 -13.56 -21.94
C GLU A 467 12.93 -13.61 -20.59
N TYR A 468 13.07 -12.47 -19.89
CA TYR A 468 13.99 -12.37 -18.74
C TYR A 468 13.30 -12.22 -17.38
N ALA A 469 12.10 -11.66 -17.27
CA ALA A 469 11.48 -11.30 -16.00
C ALA A 469 10.73 -12.47 -15.31
N LYS A 470 11.38 -13.61 -15.11
CA LYS A 470 10.77 -14.86 -14.59
C LYS A 470 10.26 -14.79 -13.15
N ASN A 471 10.72 -13.80 -12.38
CA ASN A 471 10.28 -13.58 -11.00
C ASN A 471 9.25 -12.45 -10.85
N LEU A 472 8.80 -11.87 -11.96
CA LEU A 472 7.88 -10.74 -11.97
C LEU A 472 6.51 -11.16 -11.42
N GLU A 473 6.06 -10.44 -10.39
CA GLU A 473 4.75 -10.64 -9.76
C GLU A 473 3.75 -9.52 -10.10
N THR A 474 4.24 -8.33 -10.38
CA THR A 474 3.39 -7.17 -10.74
C THR A 474 4.00 -6.40 -11.90
N LEU A 475 3.22 -6.20 -12.94
CA LEU A 475 3.56 -5.34 -14.07
C LEU A 475 2.52 -4.22 -14.19
N SER A 476 2.97 -2.98 -14.26
CA SER A 476 2.15 -1.80 -14.55
C SER A 476 2.65 -1.15 -15.84
N VAL A 477 1.76 -0.95 -16.80
CA VAL A 477 2.07 -0.44 -18.14
C VAL A 477 1.05 0.63 -18.51
N ALA A 478 1.53 1.75 -19.04
CA ALA A 478 0.67 2.77 -19.60
C ALA A 478 1.28 3.35 -20.88
N PHE A 479 0.43 3.63 -21.88
CA PHE A 479 0.79 4.27 -23.16
C PHE A 479 1.92 3.50 -23.91
N ALA A 480 1.91 2.17 -23.92
CA ALA A 480 3.03 1.38 -24.39
C ALA A 480 2.58 0.21 -25.28
N GLY A 481 3.52 -0.25 -26.14
CA GLY A 481 3.29 -1.32 -27.09
C GLY A 481 2.70 -0.83 -28.41
N LYS A 482 2.70 -1.70 -29.43
CA LYS A 482 2.15 -1.44 -30.76
C LYS A 482 1.08 -2.45 -31.17
N SER A 483 1.05 -3.63 -30.54
CA SER A 483 0.17 -4.73 -30.92
C SER A 483 -0.11 -5.70 -29.78
N ASP A 484 -1.01 -6.65 -30.02
CA ASP A 484 -1.29 -7.79 -29.13
C ASP A 484 -0.06 -8.67 -28.87
N TRP A 485 0.92 -8.68 -29.78
CA TRP A 485 2.13 -9.48 -29.65
C TRP A 485 2.91 -9.20 -28.37
N GLY A 486 3.09 -7.91 -28.02
CA GLY A 486 3.78 -7.53 -26.80
C GLY A 486 3.15 -8.16 -25.56
N MET A 487 1.83 -8.07 -25.43
CA MET A 487 1.13 -8.67 -24.29
C MET A 487 1.21 -10.19 -24.26
N GLN A 488 1.15 -10.84 -25.43
CA GLN A 488 1.33 -12.29 -25.53
C GLN A 488 2.70 -12.73 -25.05
N CYS A 489 3.77 -11.98 -25.36
CA CYS A 489 5.11 -12.24 -24.83
C CYS A 489 5.15 -12.23 -23.30
N VAL A 490 4.51 -11.24 -22.67
CA VAL A 490 4.43 -11.14 -21.20
C VAL A 490 3.65 -12.30 -20.60
N LEU A 491 2.46 -12.60 -21.13
CA LEU A 491 1.61 -13.69 -20.64
C LEU A 491 2.29 -15.06 -20.77
N ASN A 492 3.01 -15.29 -21.86
CA ASN A 492 3.76 -16.54 -22.06
C ASN A 492 5.02 -16.63 -21.18
N GLY A 493 5.64 -15.49 -20.93
CA GLY A 493 6.99 -15.46 -20.37
C GLY A 493 7.09 -15.24 -18.86
N CYS A 494 6.04 -14.72 -18.20
CA CYS A 494 6.06 -14.35 -16.79
C CYS A 494 5.22 -15.29 -15.90
N PRO A 495 5.69 -16.50 -15.56
CA PRO A 495 4.89 -17.54 -14.90
C PRO A 495 4.46 -17.19 -13.46
N LYS A 496 5.09 -16.20 -12.84
CA LYS A 496 4.77 -15.75 -11.47
C LYS A 496 3.91 -14.49 -11.43
N LEU A 497 3.44 -14.01 -12.58
CA LEU A 497 2.68 -12.77 -12.66
C LEU A 497 1.34 -12.92 -11.94
N LYS A 498 1.13 -12.13 -10.89
CA LYS A 498 -0.07 -12.12 -10.05
C LYS A 498 -0.97 -10.94 -10.34
N LYS A 499 -0.38 -9.82 -10.77
CA LYS A 499 -1.09 -8.58 -11.03
C LYS A 499 -0.57 -7.92 -12.31
N LEU A 500 -1.51 -7.59 -13.19
CA LEU A 500 -1.25 -6.88 -14.43
C LEU A 500 -2.17 -5.66 -14.51
N GLU A 501 -1.56 -4.48 -14.66
CA GLU A 501 -2.23 -3.20 -14.77
C GLU A 501 -1.87 -2.56 -16.10
N ILE A 502 -2.87 -2.34 -16.97
CA ILE A 502 -2.66 -1.84 -18.33
C ILE A 502 -3.56 -0.64 -18.55
N ARG A 503 -3.00 0.45 -19.07
CA ARG A 503 -3.74 1.65 -19.38
C ARG A 503 -3.31 2.24 -20.72
N ASP A 504 -4.27 2.71 -21.51
CA ASP A 504 -4.03 3.42 -22.77
C ASP A 504 -3.04 2.66 -23.70
N CYS A 505 -3.25 1.34 -23.83
CA CYS A 505 -2.40 0.46 -24.63
C CYS A 505 -3.21 -0.22 -25.75
N PRO A 506 -2.60 -0.52 -26.91
CA PRO A 506 -3.31 -1.08 -28.07
C PRO A 506 -3.68 -2.56 -27.90
N PHE A 507 -3.49 -3.16 -26.73
CA PHE A 507 -3.78 -4.56 -26.45
C PHE A 507 -5.26 -4.88 -26.58
N GLY A 508 -5.56 -5.97 -27.31
CA GLY A 508 -6.91 -6.35 -27.67
C GLY A 508 -7.27 -7.80 -27.31
N ASN A 509 -8.34 -8.27 -27.93
CA ASN A 509 -8.89 -9.60 -27.66
C ASN A 509 -7.94 -10.73 -28.05
N ALA A 510 -7.09 -10.56 -29.07
CA ALA A 510 -6.16 -11.60 -29.50
C ALA A 510 -5.09 -11.89 -28.43
N ALA A 511 -4.64 -10.87 -27.71
CA ALA A 511 -3.79 -11.07 -26.55
C ALA A 511 -4.57 -11.63 -25.35
N LEU A 512 -5.74 -11.04 -25.05
CA LEU A 512 -6.53 -11.39 -23.88
C LEU A 512 -6.97 -12.86 -23.88
N LEU A 513 -7.34 -13.41 -25.03
CA LEU A 513 -7.86 -14.77 -25.18
C LEU A 513 -6.83 -15.76 -25.75
N SER A 514 -5.54 -15.42 -25.73
CA SER A 514 -4.47 -16.24 -26.31
C SER A 514 -4.23 -17.58 -25.61
N GLY A 515 -4.78 -17.80 -24.43
CA GLY A 515 -4.72 -19.03 -23.64
C GLY A 515 -5.04 -18.78 -22.17
N PHE A 516 -6.00 -19.52 -21.63
CA PHE A 516 -6.46 -19.32 -20.24
C PHE A 516 -5.45 -19.83 -19.22
N GLU A 517 -4.67 -20.84 -19.54
CA GLU A 517 -3.60 -21.39 -18.70
C GLU A 517 -2.55 -20.34 -18.30
N LYS A 518 -2.36 -19.30 -19.10
CA LYS A 518 -1.43 -18.20 -18.83
C LYS A 518 -1.84 -17.32 -17.65
N TYR A 519 -3.10 -17.41 -17.23
CA TYR A 519 -3.65 -16.64 -16.11
C TYR A 519 -3.70 -17.43 -14.79
N GLU A 520 -3.25 -18.66 -14.72
CA GLU A 520 -3.33 -19.50 -13.51
C GLU A 520 -2.70 -18.85 -12.26
N SER A 521 -1.54 -18.21 -12.42
CA SER A 521 -0.87 -17.48 -11.33
C SER A 521 -1.51 -16.12 -11.03
N MET A 522 -2.24 -15.56 -12.00
CA MET A 522 -2.76 -14.19 -11.90
C MET A 522 -3.98 -14.12 -10.97
N ARG A 523 -4.09 -13.02 -10.26
CA ARG A 523 -5.16 -12.74 -9.30
C ARG A 523 -5.91 -11.46 -9.61
N SER A 524 -5.28 -10.53 -10.34
CA SER A 524 -5.86 -9.24 -10.71
C SER A 524 -5.36 -8.82 -12.07
N LEU A 525 -6.29 -8.61 -12.99
CA LEU A 525 -6.08 -7.98 -14.28
C LEU A 525 -6.91 -6.70 -14.30
N TRP A 526 -6.25 -5.57 -14.45
CA TRP A 526 -6.89 -4.28 -14.58
C TRP A 526 -6.54 -3.66 -15.93
N MET A 527 -7.55 -3.23 -16.67
CA MET A 527 -7.41 -2.65 -18.00
C MET A 527 -8.25 -1.37 -18.11
N SER A 528 -7.65 -0.29 -18.61
CA SER A 528 -8.33 0.97 -18.93
C SER A 528 -7.94 1.43 -20.32
N ALA A 529 -8.91 1.89 -21.10
CA ALA A 529 -8.70 2.41 -22.47
C ALA A 529 -7.83 1.45 -23.33
N CYS A 530 -8.16 0.17 -23.32
CA CYS A 530 -7.54 -0.87 -24.14
C CYS A 530 -8.51 -1.36 -25.22
N ASN A 531 -7.99 -1.99 -26.29
CA ASN A 531 -8.78 -2.49 -27.43
C ASN A 531 -9.50 -3.82 -27.13
N VAL A 532 -9.90 -4.05 -25.89
CA VAL A 532 -10.62 -5.26 -25.46
C VAL A 532 -12.13 -5.06 -25.52
N THR A 533 -12.87 -6.08 -25.89
CA THR A 533 -14.33 -6.07 -25.84
C THR A 533 -14.83 -6.59 -24.49
N MET A 534 -16.00 -6.10 -24.06
CA MET A 534 -16.62 -6.57 -22.80
C MET A 534 -16.94 -8.07 -22.85
N ASN A 535 -17.31 -8.60 -24.02
CA ASN A 535 -17.57 -10.03 -24.19
C ASN A 535 -16.31 -10.87 -23.98
N ALA A 536 -15.15 -10.43 -24.48
CA ALA A 536 -13.88 -11.10 -24.25
C ALA A 536 -13.48 -11.07 -22.76
N CYS A 537 -13.68 -9.94 -22.08
CA CYS A 537 -13.42 -9.81 -20.66
C CYS A 537 -14.34 -10.73 -19.81
N ARG A 538 -15.63 -10.82 -20.17
CA ARG A 538 -16.58 -11.74 -19.51
C ARG A 538 -16.18 -13.20 -19.72
N LEU A 539 -15.79 -13.57 -20.95
CA LEU A 539 -15.33 -14.91 -21.25
C LEU A 539 -14.10 -15.27 -20.41
N LEU A 540 -13.09 -14.42 -20.39
CA LEU A 540 -11.91 -14.63 -19.53
C LEU A 540 -12.30 -14.79 -18.05
N ALA A 541 -13.17 -13.91 -17.53
CA ALA A 541 -13.62 -13.98 -16.14
C ALA A 541 -14.41 -15.26 -15.84
N SER A 542 -15.19 -15.80 -16.80
CA SER A 542 -15.94 -17.05 -16.63
C SER A 542 -15.02 -18.27 -16.60
N GLU A 543 -13.97 -18.28 -17.43
CA GLU A 543 -13.01 -19.39 -17.50
C GLU A 543 -12.00 -19.39 -16.33
N MET A 544 -11.73 -18.21 -15.75
CA MET A 544 -10.69 -18.04 -14.72
C MET A 544 -11.28 -17.66 -13.36
N PRO A 545 -11.79 -18.63 -12.56
CA PRO A 545 -12.53 -18.38 -11.31
C PRO A 545 -11.75 -17.60 -10.23
N ARG A 546 -10.44 -17.59 -10.27
CA ARG A 546 -9.58 -16.92 -9.28
C ARG A 546 -9.05 -15.57 -9.75
N LEU A 547 -9.38 -15.16 -10.96
CA LEU A 547 -8.93 -13.92 -11.57
C LEU A 547 -10.00 -12.83 -11.40
N ASN A 548 -9.63 -11.71 -10.79
CA ASN A 548 -10.43 -10.50 -10.83
C ASN A 548 -10.11 -9.75 -12.12
N VAL A 549 -11.09 -9.60 -13.00
CA VAL A 549 -10.99 -8.84 -14.24
C VAL A 549 -11.72 -7.51 -14.04
N GLU A 550 -10.96 -6.42 -14.03
CA GLU A 550 -11.47 -5.07 -13.87
C GLU A 550 -11.21 -4.30 -15.18
N VAL A 551 -12.27 -3.82 -15.82
CA VAL A 551 -12.18 -3.10 -17.09
C VAL A 551 -12.83 -1.75 -16.96
N MET A 552 -12.12 -0.72 -17.37
CA MET A 552 -12.65 0.63 -17.51
C MET A 552 -12.65 0.99 -19.00
N LYS A 553 -13.82 1.33 -19.51
CA LYS A 553 -14.01 1.88 -20.85
C LYS A 553 -14.45 3.32 -20.77
N ASP A 554 -13.93 4.12 -21.69
CA ASP A 554 -14.42 5.45 -21.97
C ASP A 554 -15.35 5.32 -23.18
N ASP A 555 -16.66 5.55 -23.02
CA ASP A 555 -17.63 5.36 -24.10
C ASP A 555 -17.69 6.57 -25.07
N GLY A 556 -16.74 7.50 -24.97
CA GLY A 556 -16.50 8.52 -26.00
C GLY A 556 -17.64 9.52 -26.28
N ASN A 557 -18.64 9.61 -25.41
CA ASN A 557 -19.65 10.66 -25.49
C ASN A 557 -19.13 11.91 -24.78
N ASP A 558 -19.15 13.04 -25.50
CA ASP A 558 -18.68 14.36 -25.05
C ASP A 558 -19.48 14.98 -23.88
N ASP A 559 -20.40 14.28 -23.26
CA ASP A 559 -21.00 14.68 -22.00
C ASP A 559 -20.11 14.22 -20.84
N ASP A 560 -19.83 15.10 -19.90
CA ASP A 560 -18.96 14.98 -18.71
C ASP A 560 -19.22 13.76 -17.77
N GLN A 561 -20.01 12.81 -18.20
CA GLN A 561 -20.27 11.51 -17.55
C GLN A 561 -20.09 10.37 -18.56
N ALA A 562 -18.83 10.10 -18.94
CA ALA A 562 -18.51 8.86 -19.63
C ALA A 562 -18.94 7.66 -18.77
N ASP A 563 -19.83 6.83 -19.26
CA ASP A 563 -20.28 5.60 -18.61
C ASP A 563 -19.13 4.61 -18.52
N LYS A 564 -18.39 4.67 -17.41
CA LYS A 564 -17.27 3.75 -17.14
C LYS A 564 -17.83 2.41 -16.71
N VAL A 565 -17.67 1.39 -17.55
CA VAL A 565 -18.18 0.05 -17.29
C VAL A 565 -17.09 -0.82 -16.68
N TYR A 566 -17.37 -1.43 -15.54
CA TYR A 566 -16.48 -2.36 -14.86
C TYR A 566 -17.03 -3.78 -14.95
N VAL A 567 -16.18 -4.70 -15.35
CA VAL A 567 -16.45 -6.13 -15.21
C VAL A 567 -15.61 -6.64 -14.06
N TYR A 568 -16.28 -7.13 -13.07
CA TYR A 568 -15.66 -7.64 -11.87
C TYR A 568 -16.19 -9.04 -11.58
N ARG A 569 -15.30 -9.98 -11.21
CA ARG A 569 -15.73 -11.30 -10.81
C ARG A 569 -15.53 -11.55 -9.34
N SER A 570 -16.61 -11.94 -8.65
CA SER A 570 -16.56 -12.50 -7.31
C SER A 570 -16.48 -14.03 -7.36
N VAL A 571 -15.55 -14.60 -6.63
CA VAL A 571 -15.46 -16.07 -6.42
C VAL A 571 -16.59 -16.60 -5.55
N ALA A 572 -17.30 -15.71 -4.85
CA ALA A 572 -18.36 -16.03 -3.89
C ALA A 572 -19.77 -16.01 -4.48
N GLY A 573 -19.93 -15.77 -5.78
CA GLY A 573 -21.24 -15.58 -6.40
C GLY A 573 -21.78 -14.16 -6.25
N SER A 574 -23.05 -13.94 -6.61
CA SER A 574 -23.67 -12.61 -6.60
C SER A 574 -23.83 -12.06 -5.19
N ARG A 575 -23.52 -10.79 -5.01
CA ARG A 575 -23.72 -10.04 -3.77
C ARG A 575 -24.85 -9.01 -3.97
N ARG A 576 -25.72 -8.87 -2.96
CA ARG A 576 -26.83 -7.90 -3.00
C ARG A 576 -26.39 -6.46 -2.84
N ASP A 577 -25.23 -6.25 -2.20
CA ASP A 577 -24.63 -4.95 -1.93
C ASP A 577 -23.63 -4.51 -3.02
N ALA A 578 -23.43 -5.33 -4.06
CA ALA A 578 -22.54 -4.97 -5.16
C ALA A 578 -23.22 -3.93 -6.08
N PRO A 579 -22.46 -2.89 -6.51
CA PRO A 579 -22.96 -1.95 -7.50
C PRO A 579 -23.31 -2.65 -8.83
N PRO A 580 -24.17 -2.05 -9.68
CA PRO A 580 -24.62 -2.67 -10.94
C PRO A 580 -23.49 -3.02 -11.93
N PHE A 581 -22.37 -2.30 -11.86
CA PHE A 581 -21.20 -2.54 -12.69
C PHE A 581 -20.30 -3.68 -12.16
N VAL A 582 -20.55 -4.20 -10.96
CA VAL A 582 -19.87 -5.40 -10.44
C VAL A 582 -20.65 -6.62 -10.88
N LEU A 583 -20.08 -7.36 -11.82
CA LEU A 583 -20.66 -8.59 -12.35
C LEU A 583 -20.06 -9.79 -11.62
N THR A 584 -20.96 -10.61 -11.09
CA THR A 584 -20.61 -11.87 -10.41
C THR A 584 -21.13 -13.04 -11.26
N PHE A 585 -20.31 -14.06 -11.44
CA PHE A 585 -20.62 -15.25 -12.23
C PHE A 585 -20.68 -16.50 -11.36
#